data_4f59e74a15209ec3d62cbb6b347e46c1
#
_entry.id   4f59e74a15209ec3d62cbb6b347e46c1
#
_cell.length_a   1.000
_cell.length_b   1.000
_cell.length_c   1.000
_cell.angle_alpha   90.00
_cell.angle_beta   90.00
_cell.angle_gamma   90.00
#
_symmetry.space_group_name_H-M   'P 1'
#
loop_
_entity.id
_entity.type
_entity.pdbx_description
1 polymer ?
#
loop_
_entity_poly.entity_id
_entity_poly.type
_entity_poly.pdbx_seq_one_letter_code
_entity_poly.pdbx_strand_id
1 'polypeptide(L)'
;MTVSLIVPNKNNEPVLDLFLDRLRDNTPGPEFELIVVDDGSTDRSREILRRWRDSGAFERFTLVERESSGIIATLNAALAEASGDIVVRLDGDATIETPGWLERMLALYRSDERIGVVVGKIVFDSGHVHSYGMNIIGPEGVHDRGTRLTEPVGRRTLDIAVERPLATQDDEGNRVAEIDGAIGCCTMFSRELAERIGGFDRRYDPVGFEDFDFALGARRLGRKVFFLPDVEVIHRLTLRNPRTDSSRAEWMLWRARRRIGGLFPQRVRNAVARAAKLGDHDPERIALLRRHYVSWRDKWGFDPLNPDMDEVLRRYGGTEVCWRYDDARRRAGEEIVAAWEAA
;
A
#
# COMPACT_ATOMS: atom_id res chain seq x y z
N MET A 1 -7.32 -16.57 -18.02
CA MET A 1 -6.48 -15.84 -17.05
C MET A 1 -7.23 -15.87 -15.73
N THR A 2 -6.74 -16.67 -14.81
CA THR A 2 -7.33 -16.90 -13.49
C THR A 2 -6.78 -15.88 -12.50
N VAL A 3 -7.57 -15.56 -11.46
CA VAL A 3 -7.20 -14.53 -10.46
C VAL A 3 -7.12 -15.16 -9.07
N SER A 4 -6.07 -14.84 -8.33
CA SER A 4 -5.93 -15.17 -6.91
C SER A 4 -6.00 -13.88 -6.08
N LEU A 5 -6.95 -13.78 -5.16
CA LEU A 5 -7.00 -12.74 -4.17
C LEU A 5 -6.27 -13.22 -2.92
N ILE A 6 -5.17 -12.57 -2.55
CA ILE A 6 -4.38 -12.92 -1.37
C ILE A 6 -4.61 -11.92 -0.26
N VAL A 7 -4.97 -12.41 0.93
CA VAL A 7 -5.35 -11.60 2.08
C VAL A 7 -4.55 -12.00 3.31
N PRO A 8 -3.57 -11.20 3.72
CA PRO A 8 -2.95 -11.36 5.03
C PRO A 8 -3.94 -10.88 6.11
N ASN A 9 -4.13 -11.70 7.13
CA ASN A 9 -5.03 -11.39 8.25
C ASN A 9 -4.32 -11.50 9.59
N LYS A 10 -4.58 -10.55 10.48
CA LYS A 10 -4.19 -10.62 11.88
C LYS A 10 -5.05 -9.71 12.74
N ASN A 11 -5.80 -10.30 13.68
CA ASN A 11 -6.60 -9.56 14.65
C ASN A 11 -7.53 -8.51 14.00
N ASN A 12 -8.31 -8.93 13.01
CA ASN A 12 -9.26 -8.09 12.27
C ASN A 12 -10.72 -8.39 12.64
N GLU A 13 -10.99 -9.06 13.78
CA GLU A 13 -12.35 -9.40 14.21
C GLU A 13 -13.37 -8.27 13.99
N PRO A 14 -13.09 -7.00 14.33
CA PRO A 14 -14.10 -5.94 14.24
C PRO A 14 -14.50 -5.56 12.80
N VAL A 15 -13.68 -5.92 11.80
CA VAL A 15 -13.88 -5.48 10.42
C VAL A 15 -14.02 -6.64 9.44
N LEU A 16 -13.67 -7.85 9.84
CA LEU A 16 -13.49 -8.98 8.94
C LEU A 16 -14.79 -9.43 8.25
N ASP A 17 -15.92 -9.43 8.97
CA ASP A 17 -17.22 -9.71 8.37
C ASP A 17 -17.58 -8.66 7.31
N LEU A 18 -17.39 -7.39 7.61
CA LEU A 18 -17.64 -6.30 6.67
C LEU A 18 -16.73 -6.41 5.44
N PHE A 19 -15.45 -6.73 5.63
CA PHE A 19 -14.51 -6.94 4.54
C PHE A 19 -14.98 -8.06 3.60
N LEU A 20 -15.32 -9.22 4.12
CA LEU A 20 -15.75 -10.37 3.32
C LEU A 20 -17.10 -10.13 2.64
N ASP A 21 -18.07 -9.49 3.31
CA ASP A 21 -19.33 -9.07 2.70
C ASP A 21 -19.10 -8.11 1.53
N ARG A 22 -18.31 -7.06 1.72
CA ARG A 22 -18.00 -6.08 0.67
C ARG A 22 -17.24 -6.72 -0.49
N LEU A 23 -16.29 -7.61 -0.20
CA LEU A 23 -15.55 -8.33 -1.23
C LEU A 23 -16.50 -9.17 -2.09
N ARG A 24 -17.39 -9.96 -1.47
CA ARG A 24 -18.40 -10.76 -2.18
C ARG A 24 -19.33 -9.89 -3.03
N ASP A 25 -19.92 -8.88 -2.42
CA ASP A 25 -20.97 -8.07 -3.02
C ASP A 25 -20.45 -7.18 -4.17
N ASN A 26 -19.21 -6.72 -4.07
CA ASN A 26 -18.60 -5.82 -5.06
C ASN A 26 -17.72 -6.54 -6.10
N THR A 27 -17.62 -7.88 -6.05
CA THR A 27 -16.87 -8.67 -7.03
C THR A 27 -17.80 -9.61 -7.83
N PRO A 28 -18.76 -9.07 -8.61
CA PRO A 28 -19.70 -9.90 -9.38
C PRO A 28 -19.07 -10.58 -10.60
N GLY A 29 -17.83 -10.24 -10.91
CA GLY A 29 -17.18 -10.51 -12.17
C GLY A 29 -16.36 -11.77 -12.24
N PRO A 30 -15.11 -11.71 -12.72
CA PRO A 30 -14.38 -12.92 -13.10
C PRO A 30 -14.18 -13.85 -11.92
N GLU A 31 -14.20 -15.15 -12.22
CA GLU A 31 -13.91 -16.19 -11.25
C GLU A 31 -12.54 -15.95 -10.60
N PHE A 32 -12.49 -16.07 -9.29
CA PHE A 32 -11.27 -15.93 -8.51
C PHE A 32 -11.19 -16.98 -7.42
N GLU A 33 -10.01 -17.23 -6.94
CA GLU A 33 -9.77 -17.91 -5.68
C GLU A 33 -9.43 -16.89 -4.58
N LEU A 34 -10.01 -17.09 -3.41
CA LEU A 34 -9.71 -16.31 -2.22
C LEU A 34 -8.78 -17.10 -1.32
N ILE A 35 -7.60 -16.54 -1.03
CA ILE A 35 -6.59 -17.15 -0.17
C ILE A 35 -6.38 -16.22 1.02
N VAL A 36 -6.82 -16.63 2.19
CA VAL A 36 -6.61 -15.88 3.44
C VAL A 36 -5.57 -16.60 4.28
N VAL A 37 -4.54 -15.88 4.67
CA VAL A 37 -3.51 -16.40 5.59
C VAL A 37 -3.60 -15.66 6.91
N ASP A 38 -3.99 -16.37 7.96
CA ASP A 38 -4.07 -15.85 9.33
C ASP A 38 -2.71 -15.97 10.03
N ASP A 39 -2.13 -14.83 10.39
CA ASP A 39 -0.82 -14.69 11.04
C ASP A 39 -0.91 -14.76 12.56
N GLY A 40 -1.51 -15.82 13.10
CA GLY A 40 -1.54 -16.04 14.54
C GLY A 40 -2.51 -15.08 15.26
N SER A 41 -3.71 -14.87 14.72
CA SER A 41 -4.73 -14.08 15.42
C SER A 41 -5.08 -14.66 16.78
N THR A 42 -5.26 -13.78 17.75
CA THR A 42 -5.61 -14.08 19.15
C THR A 42 -7.04 -13.66 19.50
N ASP A 43 -7.73 -12.98 18.59
CA ASP A 43 -9.13 -12.61 18.65
C ASP A 43 -10.01 -13.65 17.90
N ARG A 44 -11.24 -13.32 17.61
CA ARG A 44 -12.18 -14.23 16.91
C ARG A 44 -11.99 -14.27 15.39
N SER A 45 -10.96 -13.67 14.85
CA SER A 45 -10.71 -13.65 13.39
C SER A 45 -10.73 -15.05 12.78
N ARG A 46 -10.07 -16.04 13.42
CA ARG A 46 -10.04 -17.43 12.92
C ARG A 46 -11.42 -18.07 12.89
N GLU A 47 -12.23 -17.83 13.93
CA GLU A 47 -13.61 -18.33 13.99
C GLU A 47 -14.44 -17.75 12.83
N ILE A 48 -14.34 -16.44 12.59
CA ILE A 48 -15.02 -15.74 11.50
C ILE A 48 -14.57 -16.31 10.14
N LEU A 49 -13.27 -16.45 9.91
CA LEU A 49 -12.73 -16.96 8.64
C LEU A 49 -13.19 -18.40 8.36
N ARG A 50 -13.19 -19.29 9.37
CA ARG A 50 -13.69 -20.66 9.22
C ARG A 50 -15.17 -20.67 8.86
N ARG A 51 -15.99 -19.85 9.54
CA ARG A 51 -17.42 -19.71 9.23
C ARG A 51 -17.65 -19.26 7.78
N TRP A 52 -16.90 -18.28 7.29
CA TRP A 52 -16.99 -17.81 5.91
C TRP A 52 -16.55 -18.87 4.90
N ARG A 53 -15.47 -19.58 5.15
CA ARG A 53 -15.04 -20.70 4.32
C ARG A 53 -16.13 -21.77 4.22
N ASP A 54 -16.68 -22.15 5.36
CA ASP A 54 -17.64 -23.26 5.48
C ASP A 54 -19.05 -22.88 4.96
N SER A 55 -19.33 -21.58 4.81
CA SER A 55 -20.61 -21.07 4.29
C SER A 55 -20.77 -21.27 2.77
N GLY A 56 -19.69 -21.49 2.03
CA GLY A 56 -19.73 -21.57 0.57
C GLY A 56 -20.00 -20.23 -0.14
N ALA A 57 -19.88 -19.11 0.59
CA ALA A 57 -20.09 -17.76 0.02
C ALA A 57 -19.06 -17.38 -1.06
N PHE A 58 -17.89 -18.01 -1.03
CA PHE A 58 -16.87 -17.96 -2.07
C PHE A 58 -16.63 -19.38 -2.60
N GLU A 59 -16.70 -19.55 -3.91
CA GLU A 59 -16.57 -20.86 -4.56
C GLU A 59 -15.23 -21.55 -4.25
N ARG A 60 -14.16 -20.77 -4.23
CA ARG A 60 -12.79 -21.23 -3.96
C ARG A 60 -12.20 -20.41 -2.83
N PHE A 61 -12.29 -20.90 -1.59
CA PHE A 61 -11.73 -20.23 -0.41
C PHE A 61 -10.72 -21.13 0.30
N THR A 62 -9.45 -20.72 0.27
CA THR A 62 -8.35 -21.35 1.01
C THR A 62 -8.05 -20.54 2.26
N LEU A 63 -8.11 -21.18 3.44
CA LEU A 63 -7.70 -20.60 4.72
C LEU A 63 -6.45 -21.30 5.22
N VAL A 64 -5.37 -20.55 5.37
CA VAL A 64 -4.11 -21.00 5.97
C VAL A 64 -3.95 -20.35 7.34
N GLU A 65 -3.88 -21.16 8.39
CA GLU A 65 -3.66 -20.67 9.75
C GLU A 65 -2.22 -20.95 10.18
N ARG A 66 -1.53 -19.92 10.67
CA ARG A 66 -0.11 -19.99 11.01
C ARG A 66 0.15 -19.45 12.40
N GLU A 67 1.34 -19.70 12.92
CA GLU A 67 1.92 -18.91 14.00
C GLU A 67 2.36 -17.54 13.47
N SER A 68 2.34 -16.54 14.34
CA SER A 68 2.68 -15.16 13.96
C SER A 68 4.12 -15.03 13.46
N SER A 69 4.27 -14.51 12.26
CA SER A 69 5.55 -14.37 11.56
C SER A 69 5.73 -13.02 10.85
N GLY A 70 4.72 -12.15 10.92
CA GLY A 70 4.69 -10.85 10.28
C GLY A 70 4.05 -10.86 8.89
N ILE A 71 3.67 -9.66 8.42
CA ILE A 71 2.89 -9.51 7.19
C ILE A 71 3.65 -10.03 5.96
N ILE A 72 4.96 -9.83 5.88
CA ILE A 72 5.77 -10.20 4.72
C ILE A 72 5.84 -11.72 4.57
N ALA A 73 6.08 -12.44 5.68
CA ALA A 73 6.05 -13.89 5.68
C ALA A 73 4.65 -14.44 5.35
N THR A 74 3.60 -13.74 5.79
CA THR A 74 2.19 -14.06 5.53
C THR A 74 1.84 -13.85 4.06
N LEU A 75 2.26 -12.75 3.46
CA LEU A 75 2.08 -12.48 2.04
C LEU A 75 2.80 -13.50 1.15
N ASN A 76 4.05 -13.86 1.48
CA ASN A 76 4.78 -14.87 0.74
C ASN A 76 4.14 -16.27 0.87
N ALA A 77 3.56 -16.60 2.03
CA ALA A 77 2.79 -17.81 2.19
C ALA A 77 1.53 -17.82 1.32
N ALA A 78 0.82 -16.68 1.26
CA ALA A 78 -0.35 -16.54 0.39
C ALA A 78 0.02 -16.62 -1.11
N LEU A 79 1.16 -16.05 -1.50
CA LEU A 79 1.70 -16.18 -2.87
C LEU A 79 2.03 -17.65 -3.23
N ALA A 80 2.53 -18.42 -2.29
CA ALA A 80 2.85 -19.83 -2.51
C ALA A 80 1.61 -20.69 -2.74
N GLU A 81 0.45 -20.32 -2.19
CA GLU A 81 -0.83 -20.98 -2.40
C GLU A 81 -1.55 -20.49 -3.69
N ALA A 82 -1.14 -19.34 -4.24
CA ALA A 82 -1.80 -18.74 -5.39
C ALA A 82 -1.58 -19.54 -6.67
N SER A 83 -2.67 -19.94 -7.33
CA SER A 83 -2.64 -20.67 -8.61
C SER A 83 -2.98 -19.80 -9.82
N GLY A 84 -3.54 -18.62 -9.59
CA GLY A 84 -3.96 -17.70 -10.65
C GLY A 84 -2.78 -17.03 -11.37
N ASP A 85 -3.02 -16.68 -12.65
CA ASP A 85 -2.04 -15.92 -13.45
C ASP A 85 -1.85 -14.50 -12.91
N ILE A 86 -2.94 -13.93 -12.39
CA ILE A 86 -2.99 -12.61 -11.75
C ILE A 86 -3.20 -12.78 -10.26
N VAL A 87 -2.48 -12.01 -9.50
CA VAL A 87 -2.59 -11.93 -8.04
C VAL A 87 -3.04 -10.53 -7.66
N VAL A 88 -3.99 -10.44 -6.74
CA VAL A 88 -4.36 -9.18 -6.10
C VAL A 88 -4.17 -9.32 -4.60
N ARG A 89 -3.27 -8.51 -4.04
CA ARG A 89 -3.15 -8.34 -2.60
C ARG A 89 -4.25 -7.41 -2.11
N LEU A 90 -4.97 -7.84 -1.07
CA LEU A 90 -5.92 -7.04 -0.30
C LEU A 90 -5.59 -7.16 1.18
N ASP A 91 -5.56 -6.07 1.91
CA ASP A 91 -5.40 -6.15 3.37
C ASP A 91 -6.76 -6.46 4.02
N GLY A 92 -6.79 -7.36 5.03
CA GLY A 92 -8.03 -7.86 5.64
C GLY A 92 -8.83 -6.81 6.45
N ASP A 93 -8.34 -5.57 6.52
CA ASP A 93 -9.01 -4.40 7.09
C ASP A 93 -9.28 -3.29 6.05
N ALA A 94 -9.19 -3.63 4.77
CA ALA A 94 -9.38 -2.71 3.65
C ALA A 94 -10.61 -3.13 2.80
N THR A 95 -11.78 -2.51 3.02
CA THR A 95 -13.02 -2.86 2.34
C THR A 95 -13.08 -2.25 0.94
N ILE A 96 -13.45 -3.07 -0.04
CA ILE A 96 -13.67 -2.64 -1.43
C ILE A 96 -15.06 -2.01 -1.53
N GLU A 97 -15.15 -0.77 -1.96
CA GLU A 97 -16.43 -0.05 -2.07
C GLU A 97 -16.90 0.10 -3.53
N THR A 98 -16.07 -0.22 -4.50
CA THR A 98 -16.38 -0.08 -5.93
C THR A 98 -16.92 -1.39 -6.51
N PRO A 99 -18.19 -1.45 -6.95
CA PRO A 99 -18.70 -2.62 -7.68
C PRO A 99 -17.93 -2.84 -8.99
N GLY A 100 -17.60 -4.10 -9.29
CA GLY A 100 -16.84 -4.47 -10.50
C GLY A 100 -15.39 -3.98 -10.50
N TRP A 101 -14.83 -3.74 -9.33
CA TRP A 101 -13.46 -3.24 -9.16
C TRP A 101 -12.41 -4.14 -9.84
N LEU A 102 -12.61 -5.45 -9.76
CA LEU A 102 -11.65 -6.43 -10.28
C LEU A 102 -11.55 -6.36 -11.81
N GLU A 103 -12.67 -6.24 -12.50
CA GLU A 103 -12.72 -6.05 -13.95
C GLU A 103 -12.05 -4.75 -14.37
N ARG A 104 -12.27 -3.67 -13.61
CA ARG A 104 -11.64 -2.36 -13.88
C ARG A 104 -10.12 -2.46 -13.76
N MET A 105 -9.61 -3.10 -12.70
CA MET A 105 -8.17 -3.32 -12.54
C MET A 105 -7.60 -4.20 -13.66
N LEU A 106 -8.30 -5.29 -14.01
CA LEU A 106 -7.89 -6.17 -15.11
C LEU A 106 -7.93 -5.45 -16.47
N ALA A 107 -8.89 -4.57 -16.70
CA ALA A 107 -8.98 -3.80 -17.93
C ALA A 107 -7.75 -2.89 -18.10
N LEU A 108 -7.39 -2.13 -17.07
CA LEU A 108 -6.18 -1.31 -17.10
C LEU A 108 -4.91 -2.17 -17.22
N TYR A 109 -4.81 -3.25 -16.44
CA TYR A 109 -3.65 -4.14 -16.47
C TYR A 109 -3.39 -4.73 -17.87
N ARG A 110 -4.46 -5.05 -18.60
CA ARG A 110 -4.40 -5.64 -19.95
C ARG A 110 -4.28 -4.62 -21.08
N SER A 111 -4.51 -3.35 -20.81
CA SER A 111 -4.50 -2.30 -21.83
C SER A 111 -3.12 -2.08 -22.45
N ASP A 112 -2.06 -2.41 -21.72
CA ASP A 112 -0.68 -2.31 -22.20
C ASP A 112 0.22 -3.33 -21.50
N GLU A 113 1.05 -4.04 -22.29
CA GLU A 113 1.96 -5.08 -21.75
C GLU A 113 3.06 -4.53 -20.84
N ARG A 114 3.36 -3.24 -20.92
CA ARG A 114 4.34 -2.56 -20.07
C ARG A 114 3.84 -2.39 -18.63
N ILE A 115 2.53 -2.48 -18.39
CA ILE A 115 1.95 -2.42 -17.05
C ILE A 115 2.28 -3.69 -16.28
N GLY A 116 2.93 -3.56 -15.15
CA GLY A 116 3.27 -4.68 -14.27
C GLY A 116 2.49 -4.69 -12.96
N VAL A 117 2.08 -3.50 -12.50
CA VAL A 117 1.36 -3.33 -11.25
C VAL A 117 0.26 -2.29 -11.41
N VAL A 118 -0.94 -2.60 -10.91
CA VAL A 118 -2.06 -1.65 -10.81
C VAL A 118 -2.49 -1.55 -9.36
N VAL A 119 -2.72 -0.33 -8.89
CA VAL A 119 -3.16 -0.06 -7.50
C VAL A 119 -4.42 0.77 -7.46
N GLY A 120 -5.28 0.50 -6.47
CA GLY A 120 -6.49 1.27 -6.21
C GLY A 120 -6.24 2.50 -5.33
N LYS A 121 -7.24 3.36 -5.25
CA LYS A 121 -7.28 4.52 -4.37
C LYS A 121 -7.64 4.09 -2.95
N ILE A 122 -6.80 4.47 -1.98
CA ILE A 122 -7.02 4.12 -0.59
C ILE A 122 -7.52 5.34 0.17
N VAL A 123 -8.62 5.19 0.89
CA VAL A 123 -9.23 6.21 1.76
C VAL A 123 -9.32 5.72 3.19
N PHE A 124 -9.37 6.65 4.13
CA PHE A 124 -9.65 6.35 5.53
C PHE A 124 -11.15 6.28 5.82
N ASP A 125 -11.55 5.69 6.95
CA ASP A 125 -12.92 5.73 7.46
C ASP A 125 -13.48 7.16 7.58
N SER A 126 -12.61 8.15 7.76
CA SER A 126 -12.98 9.56 7.84
C SER A 126 -13.40 10.16 6.48
N GLY A 127 -13.28 9.40 5.40
CA GLY A 127 -13.52 9.89 4.04
C GLY A 127 -12.38 10.75 3.47
N HIS A 128 -11.20 10.76 4.10
CA HIS A 128 -10.02 11.42 3.57
C HIS A 128 -9.16 10.45 2.79
N VAL A 129 -8.47 10.93 1.75
CA VAL A 129 -7.54 10.10 0.99
C VAL A 129 -6.37 9.69 1.88
N HIS A 130 -6.12 8.37 1.95
CA HIS A 130 -4.94 7.83 2.57
C HIS A 130 -3.78 7.79 1.56
N SER A 131 -4.02 7.19 0.39
CA SER A 131 -3.02 7.09 -0.66
C SER A 131 -3.64 6.99 -2.04
N TYR A 132 -3.02 7.66 -2.99
CA TYR A 132 -3.23 7.47 -4.42
C TYR A 132 -1.90 7.27 -5.17
N GLY A 133 -0.99 6.57 -4.52
CA GLY A 133 0.33 6.20 -5.01
C GLY A 133 1.46 7.02 -4.41
N MET A 134 2.65 6.49 -4.54
CA MET A 134 3.89 7.08 -4.05
C MET A 134 4.82 7.43 -5.20
N ASN A 135 5.52 8.54 -5.08
CA ASN A 135 6.51 8.97 -6.06
C ASN A 135 7.86 9.20 -5.38
N ILE A 136 8.93 8.84 -6.08
CA ILE A 136 10.28 9.26 -5.73
C ILE A 136 10.47 10.64 -6.34
N ILE A 137 10.70 11.64 -5.50
CA ILE A 137 11.00 13.00 -5.93
C ILE A 137 12.23 13.48 -5.16
N GLY A 138 13.22 13.91 -5.90
CA GLY A 138 14.41 14.53 -5.31
C GLY A 138 14.29 16.05 -5.34
N PRO A 139 14.81 16.77 -4.33
CA PRO A 139 15.45 16.25 -3.11
C PRO A 139 14.47 15.87 -1.98
N GLU A 140 13.20 15.82 -2.27
CA GLU A 140 12.12 15.67 -1.26
C GLU A 140 11.86 14.23 -0.83
N GLY A 141 12.47 13.26 -1.50
CA GLY A 141 12.39 11.85 -1.11
C GLY A 141 11.24 11.07 -1.75
N VAL A 142 10.81 10.01 -1.07
CA VAL A 142 9.63 9.24 -1.46
C VAL A 142 8.40 9.88 -0.83
N HIS A 143 7.42 10.23 -1.66
CA HIS A 143 6.15 10.77 -1.21
C HIS A 143 5.00 9.85 -1.58
N ASP A 144 4.10 9.65 -0.65
CA ASP A 144 2.73 9.34 -0.98
C ASP A 144 2.12 10.55 -1.70
N ARG A 145 1.45 10.35 -2.85
CA ARG A 145 0.82 11.45 -3.61
C ARG A 145 -0.24 12.18 -2.81
N GLY A 146 -0.85 11.53 -1.81
CA GLY A 146 -1.82 12.12 -0.88
C GLY A 146 -1.18 12.76 0.35
N THR A 147 0.12 12.55 0.59
CA THR A 147 0.80 12.95 1.81
C THR A 147 2.12 13.65 1.51
N ARG A 148 2.57 14.51 2.40
CA ARG A 148 3.92 15.07 2.36
C ARG A 148 4.76 14.45 3.46
N LEU A 149 5.94 13.97 3.10
CA LEU A 149 6.99 13.71 4.07
C LEU A 149 7.50 15.06 4.60
N THR A 150 7.24 15.34 5.85
CA THR A 150 7.52 16.66 6.40
C THR A 150 8.91 16.78 6.98
N GLU A 151 9.65 15.68 7.22
CA GLU A 151 11.02 15.73 7.73
C GLU A 151 11.84 14.46 7.50
N PRO A 152 13.18 14.59 7.34
CA PRO A 152 14.06 13.43 7.12
C PRO A 152 14.14 12.53 8.35
N VAL A 153 14.15 11.22 8.10
CA VAL A 153 14.36 10.18 9.12
C VAL A 153 15.76 10.28 9.69
N GLY A 154 15.83 10.36 10.97
CA GLY A 154 17.05 10.54 11.76
C GLY A 154 16.80 11.52 12.89
N ARG A 155 15.84 12.41 12.71
CA ARG A 155 15.37 13.32 13.75
C ARG A 155 13.87 13.22 14.01
N ARG A 156 13.10 12.58 13.11
CA ARG A 156 11.67 12.29 13.27
C ARG A 156 11.25 11.11 12.44
N THR A 157 10.25 10.49 12.89
CA THR A 157 9.41 9.53 12.24
C THR A 157 8.58 10.19 11.15
N LEU A 158 8.32 9.43 10.12
CA LEU A 158 7.40 9.71 9.05
C LEU A 158 6.06 10.24 9.60
N ASP A 159 5.86 11.55 9.59
CA ASP A 159 4.53 12.11 9.63
C ASP A 159 3.92 11.96 8.23
N ILE A 160 3.45 10.77 7.95
CA ILE A 160 2.62 10.52 6.78
C ILE A 160 1.22 10.96 7.17
N ALA A 161 0.87 12.20 6.93
CA ALA A 161 -0.52 12.60 6.90
C ALA A 161 -0.70 14.01 6.32
N VAL A 162 -1.02 14.09 5.07
CA VAL A 162 -1.89 15.16 4.62
C VAL A 162 -3.19 14.50 4.18
N GLU A 163 -4.12 14.43 5.10
CA GLU A 163 -5.48 14.06 4.80
C GLU A 163 -6.10 15.16 3.95
N ARG A 164 -6.46 14.86 2.71
CA ARG A 164 -7.29 15.72 1.89
C ARG A 164 -8.71 15.20 1.94
N PRO A 165 -9.71 16.03 2.23
CA PRO A 165 -11.10 15.64 2.09
C PRO A 165 -11.39 15.14 0.68
N LEU A 166 -12.13 14.04 0.54
CA LEU A 166 -12.54 13.50 -0.77
C LEU A 166 -13.15 14.60 -1.66
N ALA A 167 -13.90 15.52 -1.08
CA ALA A 167 -14.50 16.66 -1.77
C ALA A 167 -13.50 17.73 -2.27
N THR A 168 -12.24 17.66 -1.85
CA THR A 168 -11.17 18.59 -2.24
C THR A 168 -10.03 17.88 -2.99
N GLN A 169 -10.29 16.67 -3.50
CA GLN A 169 -9.33 16.00 -4.38
C GLN A 169 -9.13 16.86 -5.62
N ASP A 170 -7.89 17.24 -5.84
CA ASP A 170 -7.47 17.82 -7.09
C ASP A 170 -7.63 16.80 -8.24
N ASP A 171 -7.53 17.27 -9.45
CA ASP A 171 -7.64 16.43 -10.65
C ASP A 171 -6.64 15.26 -10.66
N GLU A 172 -5.50 15.38 -9.97
CA GLU A 172 -4.48 14.32 -9.89
C GLU A 172 -4.95 13.07 -9.16
N GLY A 173 -5.74 13.23 -8.09
CA GLY A 173 -6.31 12.10 -7.34
C GLY A 173 -7.46 11.38 -8.06
N ASN A 174 -7.91 11.91 -9.20
CA ASN A 174 -9.02 11.38 -9.99
C ASN A 174 -8.60 10.97 -11.42
N ARG A 175 -7.32 10.92 -11.70
CA ARG A 175 -6.79 10.46 -13.01
C ARG A 175 -5.92 9.24 -12.86
N VAL A 176 -5.99 8.36 -13.84
CA VAL A 176 -5.01 7.28 -14.00
C VAL A 176 -3.63 7.92 -14.13
N ALA A 177 -2.65 7.36 -13.44
CA ALA A 177 -1.30 7.91 -13.47
C ALA A 177 -0.24 6.83 -13.29
N GLU A 178 0.89 6.98 -13.98
CA GLU A 178 2.10 6.23 -13.65
C GLU A 178 2.65 6.76 -12.32
N ILE A 179 2.98 5.84 -11.43
CA ILE A 179 3.56 6.11 -10.10
C ILE A 179 4.82 5.28 -9.89
N ASP A 180 5.59 5.59 -8.84
CA ASP A 180 6.80 4.83 -8.54
C ASP A 180 6.54 3.64 -7.63
N GLY A 181 5.51 3.72 -6.80
CA GLY A 181 5.09 2.66 -5.91
C GLY A 181 3.74 2.95 -5.25
N ALA A 182 3.31 2.09 -4.35
CA ALA A 182 2.01 2.18 -3.69
C ALA A 182 2.04 1.57 -2.28
N ILE A 183 1.02 1.89 -1.50
CA ILE A 183 0.66 1.15 -0.29
C ILE A 183 -0.07 -0.12 -0.71
N GLY A 184 0.25 -1.24 -0.04
CA GLY A 184 -0.15 -2.57 -0.46
C GLY A 184 -1.63 -2.96 -0.31
N CYS A 185 -2.50 -2.10 0.24
CA CYS A 185 -3.88 -2.47 0.60
C CYS A 185 -4.75 -2.98 -0.56
N CYS A 186 -4.46 -2.59 -1.81
CA CYS A 186 -5.10 -3.10 -3.02
C CYS A 186 -4.14 -3.01 -4.19
N THR A 187 -3.45 -4.10 -4.49
CA THR A 187 -2.38 -4.13 -5.48
C THR A 187 -2.48 -5.37 -6.35
N MET A 188 -2.60 -5.16 -7.67
CA MET A 188 -2.68 -6.21 -8.69
C MET A 188 -1.34 -6.34 -9.44
N PHE A 189 -0.92 -7.57 -9.68
CA PHE A 189 0.28 -7.93 -10.47
C PHE A 189 0.15 -9.36 -11.01
N SER A 190 1.01 -9.77 -11.95
CA SER A 190 1.05 -11.16 -12.36
C SER A 190 1.87 -12.02 -11.39
N ARG A 191 1.46 -13.29 -11.23
CA ARG A 191 2.22 -14.27 -10.44
C ARG A 191 3.65 -14.44 -10.98
N GLU A 192 3.81 -14.48 -12.31
CA GLU A 192 5.13 -14.50 -12.97
C GLU A 192 6.01 -13.32 -12.54
N LEU A 193 5.45 -12.10 -12.48
CA LEU A 193 6.19 -10.93 -12.03
C LEU A 193 6.65 -11.08 -10.58
N ALA A 194 5.77 -11.57 -9.70
CA ALA A 194 6.12 -11.82 -8.30
C ALA A 194 7.23 -12.88 -8.17
N GLU A 195 7.17 -13.96 -8.94
CA GLU A 195 8.22 -14.99 -8.98
C GLU A 195 9.57 -14.42 -9.46
N ARG A 196 9.57 -13.59 -10.50
CA ARG A 196 10.79 -12.93 -11.02
C ARG A 196 11.37 -11.91 -10.06
N ILE A 197 10.55 -11.23 -9.26
CA ILE A 197 10.99 -10.31 -8.20
C ILE A 197 11.56 -11.10 -7.02
N GLY A 198 11.08 -12.33 -6.79
CA GLY A 198 11.41 -13.18 -5.65
C GLY A 198 10.45 -13.02 -4.47
N GLY A 199 9.20 -12.56 -4.73
CA GLY A 199 8.18 -12.30 -3.73
C GLY A 199 8.41 -11.00 -2.95
N PHE A 200 7.83 -10.91 -1.76
CA PHE A 200 8.03 -9.80 -0.84
C PHE A 200 9.30 -10.00 -0.02
N ASP A 201 10.17 -8.99 0.02
CA ASP A 201 11.51 -9.10 0.57
C ASP A 201 11.53 -9.17 2.11
N ARG A 202 11.93 -10.31 2.64
CA ARG A 202 11.96 -10.57 4.07
C ARG A 202 12.97 -9.73 4.87
N ARG A 203 13.85 -8.97 4.22
CA ARG A 203 14.69 -7.99 4.91
C ARG A 203 13.90 -6.91 5.61
N TYR A 204 12.65 -6.70 5.20
CA TYR A 204 11.71 -5.75 5.81
C TYR A 204 10.75 -6.40 6.82
N ASP A 205 11.00 -7.65 7.23
CA ASP A 205 10.22 -8.28 8.30
C ASP A 205 10.26 -7.44 9.60
N PRO A 206 9.17 -7.35 10.36
CA PRO A 206 7.87 -7.99 10.17
C PRO A 206 6.90 -7.18 9.29
N VAL A 207 7.17 -5.88 9.01
CA VAL A 207 6.25 -4.98 8.31
C VAL A 207 6.96 -3.72 7.81
N GLY A 208 6.53 -3.21 6.66
CA GLY A 208 6.91 -1.91 6.09
C GLY A 208 7.97 -2.02 5.01
N PHE A 209 7.91 -1.12 4.03
CA PHE A 209 8.74 -1.05 2.83
C PHE A 209 8.52 -2.16 1.79
N GLU A 210 7.88 -3.27 2.14
CA GLU A 210 7.70 -4.41 1.25
C GLU A 210 6.92 -4.10 -0.02
N ASP A 211 5.93 -3.24 0.09
CA ASP A 211 5.06 -2.83 -1.03
C ASP A 211 5.78 -1.91 -2.00
N PHE A 212 6.48 -0.89 -1.49
CA PHE A 212 7.28 0.00 -2.33
C PHE A 212 8.49 -0.72 -2.93
N ASP A 213 9.14 -1.60 -2.18
CA ASP A 213 10.24 -2.45 -2.64
C ASP A 213 9.79 -3.38 -3.78
N PHE A 214 8.60 -3.97 -3.66
CA PHE A 214 8.01 -4.80 -4.69
C PHE A 214 7.75 -4.01 -5.98
N ALA A 215 7.20 -2.79 -5.85
CA ALA A 215 6.98 -1.89 -6.98
C ALA A 215 8.28 -1.51 -7.70
N LEU A 216 9.35 -1.22 -6.96
CA LEU A 216 10.67 -1.00 -7.54
C LEU A 216 11.24 -2.26 -8.19
N GLY A 217 10.96 -3.44 -7.62
CA GLY A 217 11.28 -4.72 -8.23
C GLY A 217 10.64 -4.89 -9.61
N ALA A 218 9.36 -4.53 -9.75
CA ALA A 218 8.66 -4.51 -11.03
C ALA A 218 9.31 -3.54 -12.02
N ARG A 219 9.64 -2.33 -11.56
CA ARG A 219 10.30 -1.32 -12.39
C ARG A 219 11.69 -1.77 -12.86
N ARG A 220 12.44 -2.46 -12.03
CA ARG A 220 13.74 -3.06 -12.40
C ARG A 220 13.60 -4.06 -13.55
N LEU A 221 12.47 -4.74 -13.63
CA LEU A 221 12.14 -5.67 -14.72
C LEU A 221 11.49 -4.98 -15.93
N GLY A 222 11.58 -3.65 -16.01
CA GLY A 222 11.04 -2.86 -17.13
C GLY A 222 9.52 -2.69 -17.10
N ARG A 223 8.87 -3.06 -15.99
CA ARG A 223 7.42 -2.93 -15.83
C ARG A 223 7.05 -1.61 -15.17
N LYS A 224 5.87 -1.09 -15.50
CA LYS A 224 5.33 0.15 -14.98
C LYS A 224 4.32 -0.10 -13.88
N VAL A 225 4.18 0.86 -12.98
CA VAL A 225 3.21 0.85 -11.88
C VAL A 225 2.18 1.93 -12.15
N PHE A 226 0.90 1.58 -12.13
CA PHE A 226 -0.19 2.50 -12.40
C PHE A 226 -1.19 2.59 -11.26
N PHE A 227 -1.65 3.80 -11.03
CA PHE A 227 -2.74 4.12 -10.11
C PHE A 227 -4.06 4.20 -10.88
N LEU A 228 -5.11 3.53 -10.37
CA LEU A 228 -6.45 3.53 -10.91
C LEU A 228 -7.42 4.18 -9.91
N PRO A 229 -7.87 5.43 -10.14
CA PRO A 229 -8.71 6.18 -9.21
C PRO A 229 -10.12 5.59 -9.03
N ASP A 230 -10.63 4.89 -10.05
CA ASP A 230 -11.99 4.36 -10.10
C ASP A 230 -12.19 3.13 -9.18
N VAL A 231 -11.13 2.61 -8.61
CA VAL A 231 -11.17 1.56 -7.61
C VAL A 231 -10.88 2.15 -6.24
N GLU A 232 -11.92 2.30 -5.43
CA GLU A 232 -11.82 2.87 -4.09
C GLU A 232 -11.88 1.79 -3.02
N VAL A 233 -10.93 1.87 -2.09
CA VAL A 233 -10.77 0.96 -0.96
C VAL A 233 -10.74 1.77 0.32
N ILE A 234 -11.59 1.43 1.29
CA ILE A 234 -11.57 2.08 2.59
C ILE A 234 -10.76 1.26 3.59
N HIS A 235 -9.67 1.84 4.06
CA HIS A 235 -8.84 1.25 5.10
C HIS A 235 -9.47 1.50 6.48
N ARG A 236 -10.07 0.47 7.10
CA ARG A 236 -10.92 0.51 8.29
C ARG A 236 -10.13 0.55 9.60
N LEU A 237 -9.16 1.45 9.71
CA LEU A 237 -8.28 1.54 10.87
C LEU A 237 -9.02 1.84 12.17
N THR A 238 -10.08 2.65 12.12
CA THR A 238 -10.88 3.00 13.30
C THR A 238 -11.74 1.85 13.81
N LEU A 239 -12.25 1.02 12.92
CA LEU A 239 -13.00 -0.19 13.29
C LEU A 239 -12.07 -1.25 13.89
N ARG A 240 -10.89 -1.44 13.29
CA ARG A 240 -9.89 -2.39 13.78
C ARG A 240 -9.39 -2.04 15.18
N ASN A 241 -9.28 -0.77 15.49
CA ASN A 241 -8.75 -0.31 16.76
C ASN A 241 -9.64 0.79 17.38
N PRO A 242 -10.84 0.42 17.94
CA PRO A 242 -11.78 1.41 18.48
C PRO A 242 -11.23 2.24 19.65
N ARG A 243 -10.12 1.80 20.27
CA ARG A 243 -9.40 2.59 21.29
C ARG A 243 -8.54 3.69 20.65
N THR A 244 -8.27 3.61 19.37
CA THR A 244 -7.75 4.68 18.54
C THR A 244 -8.92 5.40 17.84
N ASP A 245 -9.91 5.89 18.58
CA ASP A 245 -10.69 7.06 18.14
C ASP A 245 -9.75 8.27 18.03
N SER A 246 -8.52 7.97 17.79
CA SER A 246 -7.40 8.81 17.49
C SER A 246 -7.61 9.52 16.15
N SER A 247 -8.36 8.96 15.20
CA SER A 247 -8.50 9.61 13.90
C SER A 247 -9.22 10.95 14.01
N ARG A 248 -10.26 11.05 14.83
CA ARG A 248 -10.93 12.34 15.08
C ARG A 248 -10.23 13.18 16.15
N ALA A 249 -9.77 12.52 17.22
CA ALA A 249 -9.01 13.19 18.28
C ALA A 249 -7.57 13.47 17.84
N GLU A 250 -6.90 12.56 17.12
CA GLU A 250 -5.60 12.80 16.49
C GLU A 250 -5.70 13.82 15.38
N TRP A 251 -6.74 13.80 14.56
CA TRP A 251 -7.00 14.84 13.56
C TRP A 251 -7.29 16.21 14.22
N MET A 252 -8.09 16.26 15.28
CA MET A 252 -8.31 17.51 16.04
C MET A 252 -7.04 17.95 16.77
N LEU A 253 -6.27 17.02 17.35
CA LEU A 253 -4.97 17.30 17.96
C LEU A 253 -3.94 17.69 16.89
N TRP A 254 -3.94 17.06 15.72
CA TRP A 254 -3.10 17.43 14.59
C TRP A 254 -3.47 18.81 14.04
N ARG A 255 -4.77 19.11 13.89
CA ARG A 255 -5.25 20.43 13.45
C ARG A 255 -4.98 21.51 14.49
N ALA A 256 -5.12 21.20 15.77
CA ALA A 256 -4.71 22.05 16.88
C ALA A 256 -3.18 22.22 16.93
N ARG A 257 -2.42 21.14 16.74
CA ARG A 257 -0.95 21.15 16.60
C ARG A 257 -0.47 22.01 15.43
N ARG A 258 -1.14 21.95 14.29
CA ARG A 258 -0.79 22.75 13.11
C ARG A 258 -1.10 24.23 13.32
N ARG A 259 -2.19 24.56 14.05
CA ARG A 259 -2.55 25.93 14.42
C ARG A 259 -1.72 26.49 15.59
N ILE A 260 -1.46 25.67 16.60
CA ILE A 260 -0.75 26.06 17.83
C ILE A 260 0.75 25.71 17.74
N GLY A 261 1.09 24.70 16.96
CA GLY A 261 2.47 24.18 16.86
C GLY A 261 3.46 25.20 16.29
N GLY A 262 3.00 26.17 15.50
CA GLY A 262 3.83 27.30 15.06
C GLY A 262 4.19 28.28 16.19
N LEU A 263 3.46 28.23 17.33
CA LEU A 263 3.69 29.11 18.47
C LEU A 263 4.70 28.55 19.49
N PHE A 264 5.02 27.25 19.40
CA PHE A 264 5.96 26.62 20.34
C PHE A 264 7.26 26.20 19.64
N PRO A 265 8.43 26.47 20.29
CA PRO A 265 9.69 25.97 19.80
C PRO A 265 9.68 24.44 19.60
N GLN A 266 10.33 23.98 18.55
CA GLN A 266 10.42 22.57 18.18
C GLN A 266 10.80 21.64 19.36
N ARG A 267 11.73 22.10 20.24
CA ARG A 267 12.16 21.36 21.43
C ARG A 267 11.02 21.08 22.41
N VAL A 268 10.09 22.02 22.57
CA VAL A 268 8.92 21.86 23.45
C VAL A 268 7.94 20.89 22.85
N ARG A 269 7.68 20.97 21.55
CA ARG A 269 6.82 20.04 20.82
C ARG A 269 7.33 18.60 20.93
N ASN A 270 8.63 18.40 20.78
CA ASN A 270 9.27 17.09 20.89
C ASN A 270 9.26 16.56 22.32
N ALA A 271 9.38 17.41 23.32
CA ALA A 271 9.32 17.01 24.73
C ALA A 271 7.91 16.55 25.12
N VAL A 272 6.88 17.27 24.68
CA VAL A 272 5.46 16.91 24.91
C VAL A 272 5.09 15.61 24.18
N ALA A 273 5.51 15.45 22.93
CA ALA A 273 5.25 14.22 22.18
C ALA A 273 5.93 13.00 22.80
N ARG A 274 7.16 13.14 23.30
CA ARG A 274 7.88 12.09 24.03
C ARG A 274 7.20 11.74 25.37
N ALA A 275 6.83 12.75 26.15
CA ALA A 275 6.20 12.54 27.45
C ALA A 275 4.82 11.88 27.34
N ALA A 276 4.09 12.17 26.26
CA ALA A 276 2.76 11.63 26.00
C ALA A 276 2.78 10.29 25.24
N LYS A 277 3.96 9.75 24.89
CA LYS A 277 4.13 8.55 24.01
C LYS A 277 3.26 8.64 22.75
N LEU A 278 3.11 9.86 22.22
CA LEU A 278 2.28 10.13 21.04
C LEU A 278 3.09 9.89 19.78
N GLY A 279 2.55 9.07 18.91
CA GLY A 279 3.12 8.80 17.58
C GLY A 279 4.43 8.03 17.64
N ASP A 280 5.23 8.28 16.67
CA ASP A 280 6.45 7.59 16.29
C ASP A 280 7.65 7.71 17.25
N HIS A 281 7.43 7.87 18.53
CA HIS A 281 8.50 7.86 19.56
C HIS A 281 8.71 6.50 20.22
N ASP A 282 8.09 5.44 19.65
CA ASP A 282 8.37 4.08 20.07
C ASP A 282 9.81 3.68 19.66
N PRO A 283 10.70 3.39 20.62
CA PRO A 283 12.08 3.03 20.30
C PRO A 283 12.21 1.78 19.44
N GLU A 284 11.30 0.81 19.59
CA GLU A 284 11.32 -0.43 18.80
C GLU A 284 10.96 -0.16 17.36
N ARG A 285 9.91 0.65 17.12
CA ARG A 285 9.53 1.09 15.79
C ARG A 285 10.63 1.90 15.11
N ILE A 286 11.27 2.82 15.84
CA ILE A 286 12.41 3.60 15.32
C ILE A 286 13.56 2.67 14.94
N ALA A 287 13.88 1.68 15.77
CA ALA A 287 14.93 0.71 15.49
C ALA A 287 14.58 -0.16 14.27
N LEU A 288 13.33 -0.56 14.13
CA LEU A 288 12.81 -1.27 12.95
C LEU A 288 13.00 -0.45 11.68
N LEU A 289 12.50 0.79 11.65
CA LEU A 289 12.62 1.68 10.51
C LEU A 289 14.09 1.90 10.11
N ARG A 290 14.98 2.12 11.09
CA ARG A 290 16.41 2.25 10.81
C ARG A 290 17.01 1.02 10.12
N ARG A 291 16.63 -0.19 10.53
CA ARG A 291 17.04 -1.43 9.84
C ARG A 291 16.52 -1.46 8.40
N HIS A 292 15.26 -1.09 8.19
CA HIS A 292 14.67 -1.02 6.84
C HIS A 292 15.39 -0.01 5.95
N TYR A 293 15.78 1.16 6.47
CA TYR A 293 16.57 2.14 5.71
C TYR A 293 17.94 1.62 5.33
N VAL A 294 18.60 0.87 6.21
CA VAL A 294 19.87 0.22 5.88
C VAL A 294 19.65 -0.83 4.78
N SER A 295 18.68 -1.72 4.95
CA SER A 295 18.33 -2.75 3.95
C SER A 295 17.97 -2.14 2.59
N TRP A 296 17.24 -1.02 2.60
CA TRP A 296 16.90 -0.28 1.39
C TRP A 296 18.13 0.26 0.67
N ARG A 297 19.00 0.97 1.39
CA ARG A 297 20.24 1.51 0.82
C ARG A 297 21.16 0.43 0.29
N ASP A 298 21.25 -0.68 1.00
CA ASP A 298 22.03 -1.84 0.57
C ASP A 298 21.48 -2.47 -0.72
N LYS A 299 20.15 -2.54 -0.85
CA LYS A 299 19.48 -3.09 -2.03
C LYS A 299 19.45 -2.14 -3.22
N TRP A 300 19.03 -0.91 -2.98
CA TRP A 300 18.72 0.06 -4.03
C TRP A 300 19.82 1.11 -4.24
N GLY A 301 20.72 1.27 -3.28
CA GLY A 301 21.87 2.16 -3.40
C GLY A 301 21.58 3.65 -3.31
N PHE A 302 20.38 4.01 -2.82
CA PHE A 302 20.00 5.40 -2.55
C PHE A 302 19.17 5.52 -1.27
N ASP A 303 19.12 6.73 -0.70
CA ASP A 303 18.30 7.00 0.47
C ASP A 303 16.83 7.22 0.03
N PRO A 304 15.86 6.46 0.54
CA PRO A 304 14.47 6.61 0.13
C PRO A 304 13.85 7.94 0.59
N LEU A 305 14.44 8.61 1.57
CA LEU A 305 13.96 9.88 2.10
C LEU A 305 14.61 11.11 1.46
N ASN A 306 15.76 10.92 0.88
CA ASN A 306 16.53 11.99 0.27
C ASN A 306 17.34 11.43 -0.91
N PRO A 307 16.67 10.92 -1.95
CA PRO A 307 17.34 10.36 -3.10
C PRO A 307 18.04 11.50 -3.86
N ASP A 308 19.32 11.31 -4.13
CA ASP A 308 20.01 12.07 -5.14
C ASP A 308 19.57 11.53 -6.52
N MET A 309 18.66 12.24 -7.17
CA MET A 309 18.08 11.79 -8.44
C MET A 309 19.12 11.70 -9.55
N ASP A 310 20.13 12.56 -9.56
CA ASP A 310 21.21 12.49 -10.54
C ASP A 310 22.02 11.20 -10.35
N GLU A 311 22.30 10.83 -9.09
CA GLU A 311 22.95 9.56 -8.76
C GLU A 311 22.05 8.36 -9.12
N VAL A 312 20.76 8.41 -8.79
CA VAL A 312 19.79 7.36 -9.11
C VAL A 312 19.70 7.16 -10.63
N LEU A 313 19.54 8.23 -11.40
CA LEU A 313 19.49 8.18 -12.86
C LEU A 313 20.80 7.71 -13.47
N ARG A 314 21.94 8.17 -12.96
CA ARG A 314 23.26 7.72 -13.42
C ARG A 314 23.46 6.23 -13.17
N ARG A 315 23.00 5.70 -12.05
CA ARG A 315 23.15 4.31 -11.66
C ARG A 315 22.20 3.38 -12.42
N TYR A 316 20.96 3.84 -12.63
CA TYR A 316 19.88 3.02 -13.18
C TYR A 316 19.31 3.56 -14.50
N GLY A 317 19.62 4.80 -14.84
CA GLY A 317 19.16 5.49 -16.04
C GLY A 317 19.57 4.79 -17.30
N GLY A 318 19.31 4.21 -18.11
CA GLY A 318 19.79 3.40 -19.24
C GLY A 318 19.88 1.91 -18.97
N THR A 319 19.50 1.46 -17.78
CA THR A 319 19.45 0.05 -17.38
C THR A 319 18.02 -0.49 -17.29
N GLU A 320 17.85 -1.63 -16.64
CA GLU A 320 16.58 -2.35 -16.52
C GLU A 320 15.51 -1.62 -15.68
N VAL A 321 15.88 -0.62 -14.85
CA VAL A 321 14.90 0.13 -14.05
C VAL A 321 14.11 1.09 -14.93
N CYS A 322 12.81 0.91 -14.99
CA CYS A 322 11.91 1.79 -15.72
C CYS A 322 11.59 3.04 -14.89
N TRP A 323 12.50 4.04 -14.93
CA TRP A 323 12.30 5.28 -14.20
C TRP A 323 11.40 6.25 -14.95
N ARG A 324 10.41 6.77 -14.26
CA ARG A 324 9.52 7.81 -14.76
C ARG A 324 10.25 9.12 -15.12
N TYR A 325 11.38 9.37 -14.51
CA TYR A 325 12.22 10.57 -14.74
C TYR A 325 13.11 10.50 -15.99
N ASP A 326 13.30 9.31 -16.55
CA ASP A 326 13.84 9.17 -17.90
C ASP A 326 12.82 9.66 -18.92
N ASP A 327 13.15 10.67 -19.74
CA ASP A 327 12.20 11.33 -20.63
C ASP A 327 11.50 10.37 -21.60
N ALA A 328 12.21 9.37 -22.13
CA ALA A 328 11.61 8.39 -23.05
C ALA A 328 10.61 7.49 -22.30
N ARG A 329 10.96 7.05 -21.11
CA ARG A 329 10.12 6.19 -20.27
C ARG A 329 8.95 6.94 -19.67
N ARG A 330 9.12 8.22 -19.33
CA ARG A 330 8.04 9.12 -18.92
C ARG A 330 7.02 9.29 -20.05
N ARG A 331 7.47 9.62 -21.27
CA ARG A 331 6.58 9.73 -22.42
C ARG A 331 5.81 8.43 -22.68
N ALA A 332 6.46 7.28 -22.57
CA ALA A 332 5.78 5.99 -22.69
C ALA A 332 4.69 5.77 -21.62
N GLY A 333 4.86 6.29 -20.40
CA GLY A 333 3.81 6.29 -19.38
C GLY A 333 2.65 7.22 -19.71
N GLU A 334 2.95 8.43 -20.20
CA GLU A 334 1.96 9.42 -20.64
C GLU A 334 1.13 8.91 -21.85
N GLU A 335 1.75 8.18 -22.78
CA GLU A 335 1.07 7.53 -23.90
C GLU A 335 0.05 6.47 -23.44
N ILE A 336 0.40 5.67 -22.42
CA ILE A 336 -0.52 4.68 -21.83
C ILE A 336 -1.72 5.38 -21.19
N VAL A 337 -1.48 6.45 -20.43
CA VAL A 337 -2.57 7.24 -19.83
C VAL A 337 -3.48 7.83 -20.89
N ALA A 338 -2.90 8.46 -21.93
CA ALA A 338 -3.67 9.06 -23.01
C ALA A 338 -4.51 8.02 -23.78
N ALA A 339 -3.95 6.85 -24.03
CA ALA A 339 -4.68 5.76 -24.68
C ALA A 339 -5.83 5.23 -23.81
N TRP A 340 -5.62 5.14 -22.51
CA TRP A 340 -6.65 4.72 -21.55
C TRP A 340 -7.79 5.74 -21.45
N GLU A 341 -7.47 7.04 -21.36
CA GLU A 341 -8.47 8.13 -21.27
C GLU A 341 -9.28 8.29 -22.55
N ALA A 342 -8.77 7.82 -23.70
CA ALA A 342 -9.45 7.86 -24.99
C ALA A 342 -10.35 6.65 -25.27
N ALA A 343 -10.23 5.58 -24.53
CA ALA A 343 -10.98 4.33 -24.69
C ALA A 343 -12.31 4.33 -23.93
#